data_524781bab4cc6a33c76baf5e84c56760
#
_entry.id   524781bab4cc6a33c76baf5e84c56760
#
_cell.length_a   1.000
_cell.length_b   1.000
_cell.length_c   1.000
_cell.angle_alpha   90.00
_cell.angle_beta   90.00
_cell.angle_gamma   90.00
#
_symmetry.space_group_name_H-M   'P 1'
#
loop_
_entity.id
_entity.type
_entity.pdbx_description
1 polymer ?
#
loop_
_entity_poly.entity_id
_entity_poly.type
_entity_poly.pdbx_seq_one_letter_code
_entity_poly.pdbx_strand_id
1 'polypeptide(L)'
;LYTHMIDNEWYIFVANPDYEQCDVGQGDACGGITIAHLNFAGYGDLPRIVKVGEAEVSWESTLGGWIYIHDMTVQTWPGEDSNDPRFDRTFVYGAYWEAGLRIFDVSDVPHPGNDLAEYLAIAAACRGSFGTQLGCNWRAPEVGQWMEFEDFDGDGEIDCGCTSNENGGRASYIHYAEPIDDMVDASHLGYPIGKRHLTIVATEVLSTTVGTGMSYLLDTTAYEINNGNFRFLPELIHGWEIPFAMDHHIPEGEEWLLFSPHNADTQIFQTGLPGLPDNSFGGAWDGRIYLSSYHAGLWVIDIETLMFEGLQNINKTDAHASSTIGYHLPHGADGTPLDSSFYDFGWTPFLWAAEYHDGYTYLSCITSGLYIVQLDIDAPYGT
;
A
#
# COMPACT_ATOMS: atom_id res chain seq x y z
N LEU A 1 -6.81 6.57 -7.51
CA LEU A 1 -7.35 6.00 -8.76
C LEU A 1 -6.34 5.02 -9.32
N TYR A 2 -6.77 3.82 -9.65
CA TYR A 2 -5.98 2.74 -10.22
C TYR A 2 -6.63 2.21 -11.51
N THR A 3 -5.83 1.69 -12.44
CA THR A 3 -6.35 1.04 -13.66
C THR A 3 -5.72 -0.34 -13.79
N HIS A 4 -6.52 -1.34 -14.13
CA HIS A 4 -6.04 -2.71 -14.29
C HIS A 4 -6.83 -3.44 -15.38
N MET A 5 -6.20 -4.44 -15.98
CA MET A 5 -6.82 -5.26 -17.01
C MET A 5 -7.24 -6.62 -16.43
N ILE A 6 -8.53 -6.94 -16.50
CA ILE A 6 -9.10 -8.21 -16.07
C ILE A 6 -9.74 -8.83 -17.31
N ASP A 7 -9.40 -10.08 -17.65
CA ASP A 7 -9.92 -10.81 -18.80
C ASP A 7 -9.83 -10.05 -20.14
N ASN A 8 -8.71 -9.34 -20.35
CA ASN A 8 -8.46 -8.47 -21.52
C ASN A 8 -9.37 -7.22 -21.63
N GLU A 9 -10.07 -6.87 -20.59
CA GLU A 9 -10.88 -5.65 -20.48
C GLU A 9 -10.29 -4.69 -19.44
N TRP A 10 -10.38 -3.38 -19.70
CA TRP A 10 -9.83 -2.38 -18.82
C TRP A 10 -10.86 -1.90 -17.80
N TYR A 11 -10.43 -1.85 -16.55
CA TYR A 11 -11.22 -1.31 -15.45
C TYR A 11 -10.51 -0.15 -14.76
N ILE A 12 -11.32 0.73 -14.21
CA ILE A 12 -10.89 1.85 -13.38
C ILE A 12 -11.42 1.61 -11.98
N PHE A 13 -10.55 1.67 -11.01
CA PHE A 13 -10.85 1.56 -9.59
C PHE A 13 -10.69 2.95 -8.97
N VAL A 14 -11.72 3.42 -8.30
CA VAL A 14 -11.75 4.75 -7.70
C VAL A 14 -12.01 4.61 -6.22
N ALA A 15 -11.04 5.02 -5.40
CA ALA A 15 -11.26 5.23 -3.97
C ALA A 15 -12.28 6.35 -3.81
N ASN A 16 -13.34 6.09 -3.08
CA ASN A 16 -14.40 7.04 -2.83
C ASN A 16 -14.55 7.28 -1.33
N PRO A 17 -13.75 8.19 -0.75
CA PRO A 17 -13.88 8.55 0.64
C PRO A 17 -15.11 9.44 0.81
N ASP A 18 -16.24 8.84 1.18
CA ASP A 18 -17.45 9.60 1.50
C ASP A 18 -17.43 9.99 2.98
N TYR A 19 -16.78 11.09 3.27
CA TYR A 19 -16.66 11.62 4.64
C TYR A 19 -18.00 12.09 5.23
N GLU A 20 -18.97 12.46 4.40
CA GLU A 20 -20.23 13.04 4.87
C GLU A 20 -21.22 11.97 5.36
N GLN A 21 -21.05 10.72 4.93
CA GLN A 21 -21.94 9.60 5.29
C GLN A 21 -21.39 8.74 6.44
N CYS A 22 -20.19 9.03 6.91
CA CYS A 22 -19.58 8.36 8.06
C CYS A 22 -20.17 8.82 9.39
N ASP A 23 -21.47 8.63 9.58
CA ASP A 23 -22.07 8.82 10.91
C ASP A 23 -21.81 7.56 11.75
N VAL A 24 -20.75 7.62 12.53
CA VAL A 24 -20.20 6.55 13.40
C VAL A 24 -21.26 5.91 14.32
N GLY A 25 -22.46 6.46 14.38
CA GLY A 25 -23.57 5.93 15.18
C GLY A 25 -24.62 5.13 14.42
N GLN A 26 -24.58 5.08 13.10
CA GLN A 26 -25.70 4.55 12.30
C GLN A 26 -25.39 3.24 11.58
N GLY A 27 -24.15 2.73 11.62
CA GLY A 27 -23.77 1.46 10.98
C GLY A 27 -23.67 1.50 9.46
N ASP A 28 -23.54 2.70 8.88
CA ASP A 28 -23.39 2.88 7.45
C ASP A 28 -21.90 2.78 7.06
N ALA A 29 -21.58 2.05 6.01
CA ALA A 29 -20.24 1.92 5.48
C ALA A 29 -19.72 3.26 4.96
N CYS A 30 -18.53 3.63 5.36
CA CYS A 30 -17.92 4.91 5.06
C CYS A 30 -17.00 4.82 3.86
N GLY A 31 -17.55 5.09 2.70
CA GLY A 31 -16.77 5.06 1.48
C GLY A 31 -16.38 3.64 1.04
N GLY A 32 -16.00 3.52 -0.19
CA GLY A 32 -15.65 2.23 -0.78
C GLY A 32 -14.93 2.41 -2.11
N ILE A 33 -14.78 1.33 -2.83
CA ILE A 33 -14.18 1.32 -4.16
C ILE A 33 -15.31 1.31 -5.18
N THR A 34 -15.32 2.29 -6.06
CA THR A 34 -16.14 2.26 -7.26
C THR A 34 -15.35 1.61 -8.38
N ILE A 35 -15.96 0.61 -9.03
CA ILE A 35 -15.35 -0.11 -10.14
C ILE A 35 -16.08 0.24 -11.42
N ALA A 36 -15.35 0.72 -12.41
CA ALA A 36 -15.91 1.10 -13.70
C ALA A 36 -15.17 0.41 -14.85
N HIS A 37 -15.92 -0.09 -15.81
CA HIS A 37 -15.38 -0.64 -17.05
C HIS A 37 -15.07 0.48 -18.04
N LEU A 38 -13.91 0.39 -18.69
CA LEU A 38 -13.45 1.34 -19.71
C LEU A 38 -13.63 0.73 -21.10
N ASN A 39 -14.61 1.20 -21.84
CA ASN A 39 -14.91 0.72 -23.18
C ASN A 39 -14.13 1.53 -24.25
N PHE A 40 -13.06 0.97 -24.77
CA PHE A 40 -12.30 1.58 -25.87
C PHE A 40 -12.94 1.43 -27.25
N ALA A 41 -13.70 0.36 -27.48
CA ALA A 41 -14.29 0.09 -28.78
C ALA A 41 -15.42 1.07 -29.14
N GLY A 42 -16.08 1.61 -28.13
CA GLY A 42 -17.19 2.55 -28.28
C GLY A 42 -18.43 1.92 -28.94
N TYR A 43 -19.57 2.07 -28.31
CA TYR A 43 -20.85 1.69 -28.88
C TYR A 43 -21.61 2.93 -29.37
N GLY A 44 -21.07 3.68 -30.31
CA GLY A 44 -21.67 4.90 -30.80
C GLY A 44 -21.68 6.01 -29.73
N ASP A 45 -22.87 6.46 -29.31
CA ASP A 45 -23.04 7.55 -28.33
C ASP A 45 -23.01 7.08 -26.86
N LEU A 46 -22.67 5.82 -26.57
CA LEU A 46 -22.64 5.31 -25.22
C LEU A 46 -21.45 5.84 -24.41
N PRO A 47 -21.59 5.99 -23.10
CA PRO A 47 -20.48 6.36 -22.22
C PRO A 47 -19.30 5.39 -22.37
N ARG A 48 -18.11 5.92 -22.46
CA ARG A 48 -16.89 5.10 -22.51
C ARG A 48 -16.49 4.54 -21.15
N ILE A 49 -17.03 5.10 -20.07
CA ILE A 49 -16.79 4.68 -18.68
C ILE A 49 -18.14 4.35 -18.08
N VAL A 50 -18.30 3.13 -17.59
CA VAL A 50 -19.55 2.66 -16.98
C VAL A 50 -19.26 1.99 -15.65
N LYS A 51 -19.90 2.47 -14.59
CA LYS A 51 -19.86 1.83 -13.28
C LYS A 51 -20.47 0.43 -13.38
N VAL A 52 -19.72 -0.59 -12.95
CA VAL A 52 -20.11 -2.00 -13.06
C VAL A 52 -20.13 -2.70 -11.69
N GLY A 53 -19.47 -2.15 -10.69
CA GLY A 53 -19.36 -2.79 -9.39
C GLY A 53 -18.85 -1.85 -8.30
N GLU A 54 -18.79 -2.39 -7.11
CA GLU A 54 -18.34 -1.73 -5.87
C GLU A 54 -17.65 -2.73 -4.96
N ALA A 55 -16.75 -2.22 -4.10
CA ALA A 55 -16.24 -2.94 -2.95
C ALA A 55 -16.35 -2.04 -1.71
N GLU A 56 -16.75 -2.62 -0.59
CA GLU A 56 -16.85 -1.90 0.67
C GLU A 56 -16.52 -2.82 1.85
N VAL A 57 -16.03 -2.23 2.93
CA VAL A 57 -15.83 -2.93 4.20
C VAL A 57 -17.13 -2.94 4.98
N SER A 58 -17.53 -4.10 5.50
CA SER A 58 -18.68 -4.16 6.38
C SER A 58 -18.34 -3.52 7.73
N TRP A 59 -19.24 -2.68 8.23
CA TRP A 59 -19.09 -2.03 9.55
C TRP A 59 -18.86 -3.04 10.68
N GLU A 60 -19.50 -4.20 10.62
CA GLU A 60 -19.38 -5.25 11.65
C GLU A 60 -17.97 -5.83 11.77
N SER A 61 -17.12 -5.61 10.76
CA SER A 61 -15.74 -6.08 10.75
C SER A 61 -14.76 -5.07 11.34
N THR A 62 -15.23 -3.94 11.88
CA THR A 62 -14.39 -2.83 12.34
C THR A 62 -14.61 -2.54 13.82
N LEU A 63 -13.56 -2.06 14.48
CA LEU A 63 -13.59 -1.72 15.90
C LEU A 63 -14.11 -0.29 16.18
N GLY A 64 -14.61 0.40 15.18
CA GLY A 64 -14.99 1.82 15.25
C GLY A 64 -13.83 2.73 14.86
N GLY A 65 -14.11 3.96 14.45
CA GLY A 65 -13.10 4.92 14.03
C GLY A 65 -13.33 5.42 12.60
N TRP A 66 -12.32 5.96 11.99
CA TRP A 66 -12.39 6.52 10.63
C TRP A 66 -12.14 5.41 9.59
N ILE A 67 -13.22 4.88 9.03
CA ILE A 67 -13.20 3.78 8.10
C ILE A 67 -13.52 4.32 6.71
N TYR A 68 -12.50 4.66 5.98
CA TYR A 68 -12.63 4.98 4.56
C TYR A 68 -11.41 4.48 3.81
N ILE A 69 -11.61 4.14 2.56
CA ILE A 69 -10.48 3.80 1.71
C ILE A 69 -9.70 5.07 1.37
N HIS A 70 -8.40 5.05 1.64
CA HIS A 70 -7.50 6.13 1.29
C HIS A 70 -6.83 5.89 -0.06
N ASP A 71 -6.22 4.73 -0.22
CA ASP A 71 -5.57 4.33 -1.46
C ASP A 71 -5.74 2.83 -1.72
N MET A 72 -5.34 2.37 -2.90
CA MET A 72 -5.42 0.98 -3.29
C MET A 72 -4.48 0.66 -4.43
N THR A 73 -4.11 -0.62 -4.52
CA THR A 73 -3.48 -1.23 -5.70
C THR A 73 -4.31 -2.41 -6.18
N VAL A 74 -4.12 -2.80 -7.42
CA VAL A 74 -4.83 -3.94 -8.02
C VAL A 74 -3.82 -4.85 -8.68
N GLN A 75 -3.88 -6.14 -8.35
CA GLN A 75 -2.93 -7.12 -8.87
C GLN A 75 -3.65 -8.41 -9.24
N THR A 76 -3.28 -8.98 -10.39
CA THR A 76 -3.59 -10.38 -10.70
C THR A 76 -2.60 -11.27 -9.93
N TRP A 77 -3.10 -12.33 -9.29
CA TRP A 77 -2.28 -13.23 -8.48
C TRP A 77 -1.07 -13.75 -9.26
N PRO A 78 0.15 -13.54 -8.79
CA PRO A 78 1.36 -13.90 -9.53
C PRO A 78 1.73 -15.39 -9.42
N GLY A 79 1.02 -16.18 -8.61
CA GLY A 79 1.33 -17.59 -8.41
C GLY A 79 1.01 -18.45 -9.63
N GLU A 80 1.88 -19.40 -9.94
CA GLU A 80 1.78 -20.27 -11.12
C GLU A 80 1.04 -21.61 -10.88
N ASP A 81 0.72 -21.94 -9.62
CA ASP A 81 0.03 -23.19 -9.28
C ASP A 81 -1.46 -23.11 -9.63
N SER A 82 -1.85 -23.81 -10.68
CA SER A 82 -3.26 -23.88 -11.11
C SER A 82 -4.20 -24.58 -10.12
N ASN A 83 -3.68 -25.21 -9.07
CA ASN A 83 -4.52 -25.75 -7.99
C ASN A 83 -4.73 -24.74 -6.84
N ASP A 84 -4.00 -23.63 -6.85
CA ASP A 84 -4.25 -22.53 -5.90
C ASP A 84 -5.58 -21.86 -6.26
N PRO A 85 -6.52 -21.68 -5.30
CA PRO A 85 -7.80 -21.03 -5.58
C PRO A 85 -7.67 -19.57 -6.02
N ARG A 86 -6.49 -18.97 -5.89
CA ARG A 86 -6.18 -17.60 -6.32
C ARG A 86 -5.58 -17.53 -7.73
N PHE A 87 -5.22 -18.68 -8.29
CA PHE A 87 -4.64 -18.74 -9.64
C PHE A 87 -5.54 -18.01 -10.65
N ASP A 88 -4.93 -17.12 -11.46
CA ASP A 88 -5.61 -16.32 -12.49
C ASP A 88 -6.74 -15.41 -11.94
N ARG A 89 -6.70 -15.08 -10.63
CA ARG A 89 -7.64 -14.16 -9.99
C ARG A 89 -7.00 -12.80 -9.74
N THR A 90 -7.83 -11.77 -9.74
CA THR A 90 -7.42 -10.38 -9.53
C THR A 90 -7.97 -9.85 -8.22
N PHE A 91 -7.12 -9.18 -7.46
CA PHE A 91 -7.43 -8.66 -6.14
C PHE A 91 -7.16 -7.17 -6.05
N VAL A 92 -7.99 -6.48 -5.28
CA VAL A 92 -7.72 -5.11 -4.81
C VAL A 92 -7.17 -5.18 -3.41
N TYR A 93 -6.05 -4.54 -3.17
CA TYR A 93 -5.43 -4.32 -1.87
C TYR A 93 -5.76 -2.87 -1.45
N GLY A 94 -6.76 -2.73 -0.61
CA GLY A 94 -7.27 -1.42 -0.20
C GLY A 94 -6.72 -1.01 1.16
N ALA A 95 -6.19 0.21 1.22
CA ALA A 95 -5.76 0.85 2.46
C ALA A 95 -6.96 1.59 3.07
N TYR A 96 -7.53 1.01 4.10
CA TYR A 96 -8.78 1.49 4.72
C TYR A 96 -8.54 2.21 6.05
N TRP A 97 -7.56 3.09 6.07
CA TRP A 97 -7.27 3.94 7.22
C TRP A 97 -7.23 3.14 8.53
N GLU A 98 -8.12 3.43 9.50
CA GLU A 98 -8.19 2.69 10.77
C GLU A 98 -8.72 1.25 10.62
N ALA A 99 -9.33 0.90 9.49
CA ALA A 99 -9.76 -0.48 9.22
C ALA A 99 -8.64 -1.37 8.63
N GLY A 100 -7.45 -0.82 8.43
CA GLY A 100 -6.29 -1.59 8.00
C GLY A 100 -6.25 -1.93 6.51
N LEU A 101 -5.50 -2.97 6.17
CA LEU A 101 -5.48 -3.57 4.84
C LEU A 101 -6.76 -4.40 4.64
N ARG A 102 -7.41 -4.22 3.50
CA ARG A 102 -8.55 -5.03 3.06
C ARG A 102 -8.27 -5.58 1.67
N ILE A 103 -8.55 -6.86 1.47
CA ILE A 103 -8.33 -7.53 0.18
C ILE A 103 -9.67 -7.95 -0.37
N PHE A 104 -9.97 -7.49 -1.59
CA PHE A 104 -11.23 -7.81 -2.29
C PHE A 104 -10.93 -8.60 -3.55
N ASP A 105 -11.74 -9.61 -3.83
CA ASP A 105 -11.67 -10.37 -5.06
C ASP A 105 -12.52 -9.70 -6.14
N VAL A 106 -11.87 -9.25 -7.20
CA VAL A 106 -12.55 -8.56 -8.32
C VAL A 106 -12.54 -9.37 -9.62
N SER A 107 -12.14 -10.63 -9.55
CA SER A 107 -12.03 -11.50 -10.72
C SER A 107 -13.33 -11.69 -11.49
N ASP A 108 -14.44 -11.76 -10.75
CA ASP A 108 -15.78 -11.96 -11.34
C ASP A 108 -16.52 -10.62 -11.57
N VAL A 109 -15.78 -9.50 -11.71
CA VAL A 109 -16.37 -8.19 -11.98
C VAL A 109 -17.19 -8.24 -13.28
N PRO A 110 -18.45 -7.73 -13.29
CA PRO A 110 -19.26 -7.75 -14.48
C PRO A 110 -18.58 -7.05 -15.66
N HIS A 111 -18.46 -7.79 -16.75
CA HIS A 111 -17.93 -7.22 -17.97
C HIS A 111 -19.04 -7.23 -19.03
N PRO A 112 -19.30 -6.09 -19.66
CA PRO A 112 -20.48 -5.93 -20.51
C PRO A 112 -20.34 -6.59 -21.89
N GLY A 113 -19.27 -7.31 -22.16
CA GLY A 113 -19.08 -7.96 -23.45
C GLY A 113 -19.21 -7.01 -24.65
N ASN A 114 -19.47 -7.59 -25.82
CA ASN A 114 -19.74 -6.84 -27.06
C ASN A 114 -21.25 -6.68 -27.34
N ASP A 115 -22.12 -7.05 -26.39
CA ASP A 115 -23.57 -6.94 -26.52
C ASP A 115 -24.07 -5.64 -25.88
N LEU A 116 -24.64 -4.76 -26.71
CA LEU A 116 -25.22 -3.50 -26.26
C LEU A 116 -26.31 -3.68 -25.21
N ALA A 117 -27.14 -4.71 -25.30
CA ALA A 117 -28.21 -4.93 -24.36
C ALA A 117 -27.67 -5.35 -22.98
N GLU A 118 -26.65 -6.19 -22.96
CA GLU A 118 -25.94 -6.57 -21.74
C GLU A 118 -25.23 -5.38 -21.11
N TYR A 119 -24.52 -4.59 -21.90
CA TYR A 119 -23.89 -3.35 -21.46
C TYR A 119 -24.90 -2.40 -20.79
N LEU A 120 -26.06 -2.17 -21.42
CA LEU A 120 -27.11 -1.32 -20.86
C LEU A 120 -27.73 -1.91 -19.60
N ALA A 121 -27.84 -3.25 -19.51
CA ALA A 121 -28.36 -3.94 -18.33
C ALA A 121 -27.43 -3.78 -17.13
N ILE A 122 -26.12 -3.96 -17.33
CA ILE A 122 -25.09 -3.76 -16.29
C ILE A 122 -25.07 -2.28 -15.85
N ALA A 123 -25.04 -1.35 -16.79
CA ALA A 123 -25.12 0.07 -16.49
C ALA A 123 -26.38 0.46 -15.72
N ALA A 124 -27.51 -0.20 -16.02
CA ALA A 124 -28.77 0.03 -15.33
C ALA A 124 -28.79 -0.56 -13.91
N ALA A 125 -28.01 -1.65 -13.68
CA ALA A 125 -27.87 -2.28 -12.37
C ALA A 125 -27.03 -1.46 -11.37
N CYS A 126 -26.28 -0.48 -11.87
CA CYS A 126 -25.43 0.43 -11.09
C CYS A 126 -25.89 1.89 -11.19
N ARG A 127 -27.17 2.14 -11.14
CA ARG A 127 -27.73 3.51 -11.19
C ARG A 127 -27.69 4.21 -9.83
N GLY A 128 -26.49 4.49 -9.36
CA GLY A 128 -26.26 5.49 -8.32
C GLY A 128 -25.36 6.59 -8.89
N SER A 129 -25.50 7.82 -8.44
CA SER A 129 -24.49 8.84 -8.75
C SER A 129 -23.19 8.48 -8.04
N PHE A 130 -22.05 8.78 -8.65
CA PHE A 130 -20.78 8.81 -7.97
C PHE A 130 -20.97 9.61 -6.66
N GLY A 131 -20.72 8.98 -5.50
CA GLY A 131 -20.83 9.65 -4.20
C GLY A 131 -22.16 9.53 -3.45
N THR A 132 -23.16 8.81 -3.96
CA THR A 132 -24.36 8.48 -3.19
C THR A 132 -24.52 6.97 -3.09
N GLN A 133 -24.98 6.52 -1.94
CA GLN A 133 -25.22 5.13 -1.52
C GLN A 133 -25.04 4.07 -2.61
N LEU A 134 -24.30 3.04 -2.27
CA LEU A 134 -23.99 1.87 -3.05
C LEU A 134 -25.19 1.37 -3.85
N GLY A 135 -25.11 1.51 -5.16
CA GLY A 135 -26.22 1.25 -6.08
C GLY A 135 -25.98 0.12 -7.06
N CYS A 136 -24.84 -0.59 -6.95
CA CYS A 136 -24.55 -1.75 -7.80
C CYS A 136 -25.08 -3.04 -7.19
N ASN A 137 -25.63 -3.91 -8.03
CA ASN A 137 -26.02 -5.23 -7.59
C ASN A 137 -24.84 -6.15 -7.36
N TRP A 138 -23.72 -5.89 -8.04
CA TRP A 138 -22.50 -6.65 -7.86
C TRP A 138 -21.54 -5.94 -6.91
N ARG A 139 -21.06 -6.71 -5.93
CA ARG A 139 -20.08 -6.25 -4.95
C ARG A 139 -18.95 -7.24 -4.88
N ALA A 140 -17.72 -6.74 -4.89
CA ALA A 140 -16.55 -7.55 -4.70
C ALA A 140 -16.55 -8.13 -3.28
N PRO A 141 -16.43 -9.46 -3.12
CA PRO A 141 -16.30 -10.07 -1.81
C PRO A 141 -14.98 -9.67 -1.15
N GLU A 142 -15.03 -9.31 0.13
CA GLU A 142 -13.84 -9.19 0.97
C GLU A 142 -13.30 -10.59 1.27
N VAL A 143 -12.04 -10.83 0.88
CA VAL A 143 -11.38 -12.14 1.00
C VAL A 143 -10.13 -12.11 1.87
N GLY A 144 -9.81 -11.00 2.51
CA GLY A 144 -8.69 -10.88 3.44
C GLY A 144 -8.68 -9.55 4.16
N GLN A 145 -8.03 -9.56 5.31
CA GLN A 145 -7.81 -8.35 6.11
C GLN A 145 -6.55 -8.50 6.94
N TRP A 146 -5.91 -7.39 7.20
CA TRP A 146 -4.88 -7.26 8.21
C TRP A 146 -5.02 -5.90 8.90
N MET A 147 -4.86 -5.89 10.21
CA MET A 147 -4.90 -4.69 11.02
C MET A 147 -3.71 -4.75 11.96
N GLU A 148 -3.08 -3.63 12.21
CA GLU A 148 -2.07 -3.54 13.26
C GLU A 148 -2.77 -3.58 14.62
N PHE A 149 -2.51 -4.64 15.37
CA PHE A 149 -2.96 -4.76 16.75
C PHE A 149 -1.74 -5.01 17.63
N GLU A 150 -1.51 -4.14 18.57
CA GLU A 150 -0.54 -4.37 19.64
C GLU A 150 -1.22 -4.08 20.97
N ASP A 151 -0.86 -4.87 21.98
CA ASP A 151 -1.14 -4.58 23.38
C ASP A 151 -0.09 -3.54 23.83
N PHE A 152 -0.38 -2.25 23.59
CA PHE A 152 0.59 -1.18 23.83
C PHE A 152 0.76 -0.86 25.32
N ASP A 153 -0.24 -1.14 26.15
CA ASP A 153 -0.21 -0.84 27.57
C ASP A 153 0.07 -2.07 28.45
N GLY A 154 0.09 -3.27 27.87
CA GLY A 154 0.43 -4.52 28.52
C GLY A 154 -0.68 -5.06 29.40
N ASP A 155 -1.93 -4.66 29.18
CA ASP A 155 -3.09 -5.13 29.97
C ASP A 155 -3.65 -6.47 29.46
N GLY A 156 -3.15 -6.97 28.33
CA GLY A 156 -3.55 -8.22 27.68
C GLY A 156 -4.76 -8.09 26.77
N GLU A 157 -5.29 -6.88 26.60
CA GLU A 157 -6.24 -6.56 25.54
C GLU A 157 -5.50 -5.97 24.34
N ILE A 158 -6.00 -6.24 23.16
CA ILE A 158 -5.40 -5.70 21.94
C ILE A 158 -5.87 -4.26 21.80
N ASP A 159 -4.95 -3.33 21.93
CA ASP A 159 -5.21 -1.94 21.61
C ASP A 159 -5.32 -1.77 20.11
N CYS A 160 -6.43 -1.26 19.68
CA CYS A 160 -6.52 -0.71 18.35
C CYS A 160 -5.61 0.54 18.32
N GLY A 161 -4.61 0.56 17.46
CA GLY A 161 -3.80 1.76 17.21
C GLY A 161 -4.61 2.98 16.73
N CYS A 162 -5.92 2.81 16.59
CA CYS A 162 -6.88 3.78 16.07
C CYS A 162 -7.28 4.87 17.08
N THR A 163 -7.10 4.70 18.36
CA THR A 163 -7.45 5.73 19.33
C THR A 163 -6.21 6.36 19.90
N SER A 164 -5.84 7.40 19.29
CA SER A 164 -4.87 8.36 19.76
C SER A 164 -5.11 8.80 21.20
N ASN A 165 -4.09 9.18 21.83
CA ASN A 165 -3.95 10.37 22.65
C ASN A 165 -3.91 10.24 24.14
N GLU A 166 -4.30 9.19 24.77
CA GLU A 166 -4.16 9.22 26.22
C GLU A 166 -2.87 8.55 26.72
N ASN A 167 -2.26 7.64 25.92
CA ASN A 167 -1.04 6.91 26.33
C ASN A 167 0.08 6.86 25.28
N GLY A 168 0.04 7.71 24.25
CA GLY A 168 1.12 7.76 23.24
C GLY A 168 1.09 6.60 22.21
N GLY A 169 -0.04 5.95 22.06
CA GLY A 169 -0.25 4.93 21.02
C GLY A 169 -0.07 5.53 19.62
N ARG A 170 0.67 4.85 18.76
CA ARG A 170 0.84 5.22 17.35
C ARG A 170 -0.48 4.94 16.65
N ALA A 171 -1.17 5.96 16.19
CA ALA A 171 -2.36 5.77 15.36
C ALA A 171 -1.94 5.18 14.02
N SER A 172 -2.32 3.95 13.76
CA SER A 172 -2.07 3.27 12.48
C SER A 172 -3.14 3.66 11.48
N TYR A 173 -2.90 4.72 10.75
CA TYR A 173 -3.72 5.06 9.59
C TYR A 173 -3.11 4.38 8.37
N ILE A 174 -3.62 3.21 7.98
CA ILE A 174 -3.14 2.52 6.80
C ILE A 174 -3.50 3.35 5.57
N HIS A 175 -2.45 3.92 4.98
CA HIS A 175 -2.54 4.87 3.89
C HIS A 175 -2.38 4.21 2.52
N TYR A 176 -1.43 3.28 2.42
CA TYR A 176 -1.03 2.65 1.17
C TYR A 176 -0.77 1.16 1.36
N ALA A 177 -1.07 0.36 0.34
CA ALA A 177 -0.79 -1.07 0.31
C ALA A 177 -0.33 -1.46 -1.09
N GLU A 178 0.87 -2.07 -1.18
CA GLU A 178 1.49 -2.49 -2.44
C GLU A 178 1.86 -3.97 -2.35
N PRO A 179 1.17 -4.87 -3.06
CA PRO A 179 1.59 -6.25 -3.23
C PRO A 179 2.80 -6.31 -4.17
N ILE A 180 3.77 -7.17 -3.86
CA ILE A 180 4.93 -7.41 -4.71
C ILE A 180 4.48 -8.18 -5.96
N ASP A 181 4.97 -7.76 -7.14
CA ASP A 181 4.56 -8.33 -8.43
C ASP A 181 4.93 -9.81 -8.62
N ASP A 182 5.98 -10.28 -7.95
CA ASP A 182 6.50 -11.64 -8.06
C ASP A 182 6.41 -12.41 -6.73
N MET A 183 6.34 -13.73 -6.81
CA MET A 183 6.51 -14.58 -5.64
C MET A 183 7.98 -14.92 -5.41
N VAL A 184 8.46 -14.78 -4.19
CA VAL A 184 9.85 -14.98 -3.80
C VAL A 184 10.05 -16.25 -2.97
N ASP A 185 11.15 -16.97 -3.19
CA ASP A 185 11.57 -18.09 -2.34
C ASP A 185 12.52 -17.59 -1.24
N ALA A 186 12.03 -17.52 -0.02
CA ALA A 186 12.77 -17.07 1.15
C ALA A 186 13.34 -18.22 2.01
N SER A 187 13.40 -19.44 1.47
CA SER A 187 13.90 -20.61 2.19
C SER A 187 15.38 -20.49 2.61
N HIS A 188 16.17 -19.76 1.85
CA HIS A 188 17.57 -19.47 2.18
C HIS A 188 17.71 -18.54 3.41
N LEU A 189 16.70 -17.77 3.73
CA LEU A 189 16.64 -16.96 4.96
C LEU A 189 16.18 -17.76 6.19
N GLY A 190 15.62 -18.95 5.97
CA GLY A 190 15.09 -19.81 7.04
C GLY A 190 13.57 -19.93 7.07
N TYR A 191 12.86 -19.31 6.14
CA TYR A 191 11.42 -19.52 5.97
C TYR A 191 11.12 -20.94 5.46
N PRO A 192 9.91 -21.46 5.65
CA PRO A 192 9.49 -22.72 5.05
C PRO A 192 9.69 -22.74 3.54
N ILE A 193 10.08 -23.90 2.98
CA ILE A 193 10.27 -24.07 1.54
C ILE A 193 8.97 -23.73 0.80
N GLY A 194 9.09 -22.91 -0.22
CA GLY A 194 8.01 -22.46 -1.09
C GLY A 194 8.08 -20.98 -1.39
N LYS A 195 7.44 -20.60 -2.48
CA LYS A 195 7.32 -19.20 -2.88
C LYS A 195 6.34 -18.46 -1.97
N ARG A 196 6.66 -17.21 -1.65
CA ARG A 196 5.86 -16.31 -0.83
C ARG A 196 5.41 -15.11 -1.62
N HIS A 197 4.20 -14.69 -1.38
CA HIS A 197 3.66 -13.44 -1.83
C HIS A 197 3.74 -12.42 -0.68
N LEU A 198 4.32 -11.27 -0.94
CA LEU A 198 4.54 -10.23 0.06
C LEU A 198 3.72 -9.00 -0.26
N THR A 199 3.36 -8.25 0.76
CA THR A 199 2.65 -6.97 0.61
C THR A 199 3.27 -5.94 1.54
N ILE A 200 3.56 -4.75 1.01
CA ILE A 200 3.97 -3.60 1.81
C ILE A 200 2.73 -2.82 2.21
N VAL A 201 2.66 -2.44 3.46
CA VAL A 201 1.63 -1.56 3.99
C VAL A 201 2.29 -0.38 4.67
N ALA A 202 1.95 0.83 4.27
CA ALA A 202 2.47 2.06 4.87
C ALA A 202 1.39 2.77 5.67
N THR A 203 1.78 3.30 6.85
CA THR A 203 0.89 4.12 7.68
C THR A 203 1.17 5.58 7.44
N GLU A 204 0.15 6.42 7.48
CA GLU A 204 0.30 7.86 7.46
C GLU A 204 0.12 8.44 8.87
N VAL A 205 1.06 9.27 9.29
CA VAL A 205 1.00 10.00 10.54
C VAL A 205 0.88 11.51 10.22
N LEU A 206 -0.21 12.09 10.64
CA LEU A 206 -0.53 13.50 10.36
C LEU A 206 0.00 14.46 11.44
N SER A 207 0.75 13.97 12.42
CA SER A 207 1.28 14.77 13.51
C SER A 207 2.64 14.30 13.97
N THR A 208 3.59 15.21 14.03
CA THR A 208 4.95 14.98 14.54
C THR A 208 5.00 14.58 16.01
N THR A 209 3.92 14.83 16.77
CA THR A 209 3.85 14.49 18.19
C THR A 209 3.58 13.02 18.46
N VAL A 210 3.15 12.26 17.46
CA VAL A 210 2.78 10.83 17.60
C VAL A 210 3.80 9.87 16.96
N GLY A 211 4.87 10.37 16.38
CA GLY A 211 5.93 9.55 15.79
C GLY A 211 6.06 9.74 14.28
N THR A 212 6.72 8.79 13.62
CA THR A 212 7.12 8.86 12.21
C THR A 212 6.30 7.96 11.29
N GLY A 213 5.32 7.24 11.81
CA GLY A 213 4.64 6.19 11.05
C GLY A 213 5.55 4.99 10.77
N MET A 214 4.96 3.93 10.29
CA MET A 214 5.66 2.67 9.99
C MET A 214 5.28 2.15 8.60
N SER A 215 6.18 1.38 8.02
CA SER A 215 5.89 0.53 6.88
C SER A 215 6.01 -0.93 7.33
N TYR A 216 5.03 -1.75 6.99
CA TYR A 216 4.95 -3.14 7.38
C TYR A 216 5.12 -4.04 6.18
N LEU A 217 5.97 -5.05 6.32
CA LEU A 217 6.09 -6.15 5.37
C LEU A 217 5.23 -7.30 5.86
N LEU A 218 4.24 -7.68 5.07
CA LEU A 218 3.33 -8.77 5.34
C LEU A 218 3.61 -9.96 4.43
N ASP A 219 3.47 -11.17 4.95
CA ASP A 219 3.33 -12.41 4.18
C ASP A 219 1.85 -12.62 3.88
N THR A 220 1.46 -12.46 2.63
CA THR A 220 0.09 -12.67 2.16
C THR A 220 -0.08 -13.99 1.42
N THR A 221 0.84 -14.94 1.62
CA THR A 221 0.81 -16.27 0.98
C THR A 221 -0.26 -17.17 1.58
N ALA A 222 -0.42 -17.15 2.91
CA ALA A 222 -1.32 -18.06 3.60
C ALA A 222 -2.78 -17.75 3.32
N TYR A 223 -3.57 -18.81 3.21
CA TYR A 223 -5.03 -18.70 3.10
C TYR A 223 -5.72 -19.90 3.77
N GLU A 224 -6.98 -19.74 4.09
CA GLU A 224 -7.87 -20.82 4.51
C GLU A 224 -9.04 -20.97 3.55
N ILE A 225 -9.64 -22.16 3.54
CA ILE A 225 -10.91 -22.41 2.81
C ILE A 225 -12.00 -22.63 3.85
N ASN A 226 -12.99 -21.75 3.86
CA ASN A 226 -14.14 -21.84 4.74
C ASN A 226 -15.44 -21.90 3.91
N ASN A 227 -16.19 -23.00 4.03
CA ASN A 227 -17.41 -23.21 3.26
C ASN A 227 -17.27 -23.06 1.73
N GLY A 228 -16.09 -23.40 1.19
CA GLY A 228 -15.80 -23.31 -0.25
C GLY A 228 -15.30 -21.94 -0.71
N ASN A 229 -15.24 -20.95 0.17
CA ASN A 229 -14.63 -19.65 -0.09
C ASN A 229 -13.21 -19.63 0.50
N PHE A 230 -12.25 -19.12 -0.23
CA PHE A 230 -10.94 -18.86 0.32
C PHE A 230 -10.89 -17.49 1.03
N ARG A 231 -9.99 -17.39 1.99
CA ARG A 231 -9.69 -16.14 2.69
C ARG A 231 -8.20 -16.04 2.91
N PHE A 232 -7.60 -14.92 2.54
CA PHE A 232 -6.21 -14.60 2.88
C PHE A 232 -6.03 -14.50 4.39
N LEU A 233 -4.88 -14.96 4.86
CA LEU A 233 -4.42 -14.85 6.24
C LEU A 233 -3.09 -14.09 6.26
N PRO A 234 -3.08 -12.76 6.06
CA PRO A 234 -1.85 -11.99 6.08
C PRO A 234 -1.18 -12.05 7.45
N GLU A 235 0.13 -12.29 7.46
CA GLU A 235 0.94 -12.36 8.66
C GLU A 235 2.02 -11.27 8.63
N LEU A 236 2.22 -10.56 9.74
CA LEU A 236 3.30 -9.58 9.87
C LEU A 236 4.66 -10.28 9.87
N ILE A 237 5.50 -9.93 8.91
CA ILE A 237 6.91 -10.32 8.92
C ILE A 237 7.70 -9.35 9.80
N HIS A 238 7.69 -8.06 9.44
CA HIS A 238 8.44 -7.05 10.18
C HIS A 238 7.93 -5.63 9.87
N GLY A 239 8.20 -4.70 10.78
CA GLY A 239 7.96 -3.28 10.56
C GLY A 239 9.27 -2.53 10.28
N TRP A 240 9.19 -1.46 9.52
CA TRP A 240 10.28 -0.53 9.27
C TRP A 240 9.84 0.91 9.61
N GLU A 241 10.74 1.64 10.23
CA GLU A 241 10.57 3.05 10.59
C GLU A 241 11.81 3.83 10.13
N ILE A 242 11.68 5.11 9.87
CA ILE A 242 12.82 5.95 9.48
C ILE A 242 13.92 5.90 10.56
N PRO A 243 15.14 5.42 10.25
CA PRO A 243 16.13 5.08 11.26
C PRO A 243 16.58 6.25 12.17
N PHE A 244 16.48 7.45 11.70
CA PHE A 244 17.00 8.63 12.40
C PHE A 244 15.90 9.50 13.03
N ALA A 245 14.65 9.10 12.92
CA ALA A 245 13.54 9.92 13.39
C ALA A 245 13.53 10.10 14.91
N MET A 246 14.01 9.09 15.63
CA MET A 246 14.10 9.15 17.09
C MET A 246 15.29 9.97 17.59
N ASP A 247 16.36 10.10 16.81
CA ASP A 247 17.61 10.79 17.17
C ASP A 247 17.70 12.22 16.62
N HIS A 248 16.89 12.54 15.62
CA HIS A 248 16.86 13.90 15.08
C HIS A 248 15.94 14.75 15.94
N HIS A 249 16.54 15.59 16.73
CA HIS A 249 15.86 16.75 17.27
C HIS A 249 15.30 17.53 16.09
N ILE A 250 13.98 17.45 15.92
CA ILE A 250 13.27 18.41 15.07
C ILE A 250 13.64 19.78 15.66
N PRO A 251 14.28 20.67 14.89
CA PRO A 251 14.68 21.96 15.42
C PRO A 251 13.48 22.68 16.04
N GLU A 252 13.69 23.37 17.14
CA GLU A 252 12.63 24.16 17.78
C GLU A 252 12.01 25.14 16.79
N GLY A 253 10.69 25.01 16.57
CA GLY A 253 9.95 25.78 15.58
C GLY A 253 9.72 25.05 14.24
N GLU A 254 10.23 23.82 14.07
CA GLU A 254 10.02 22.96 12.90
C GLU A 254 9.18 21.71 13.22
N GLU A 255 8.43 21.73 14.31
CA GLU A 255 7.55 20.63 14.75
C GLU A 255 6.40 20.32 13.76
N TRP A 256 6.28 21.10 12.70
CA TRP A 256 5.35 20.91 11.60
C TRP A 256 5.85 19.93 10.52
N LEU A 257 7.14 19.53 10.56
CA LEU A 257 7.68 18.56 9.62
C LEU A 257 7.05 17.18 9.83
N LEU A 258 6.53 16.60 8.76
CA LEU A 258 5.94 15.26 8.75
C LEU A 258 6.98 14.26 8.22
N PHE A 259 7.39 13.31 9.04
CA PHE A 259 8.27 12.20 8.67
C PHE A 259 7.46 10.90 8.58
N SER A 260 6.44 10.92 7.76
CA SER A 260 5.52 9.81 7.59
C SER A 260 5.80 9.08 6.28
N PRO A 261 5.85 7.75 6.30
CA PRO A 261 5.74 6.95 5.07
C PRO A 261 4.49 7.36 4.29
N HIS A 262 4.61 7.25 2.97
CA HIS A 262 3.50 7.52 2.07
C HIS A 262 3.38 6.39 1.03
N ASN A 263 3.50 6.65 -0.27
CA ASN A 263 3.43 5.61 -1.28
C ASN A 263 4.80 4.91 -1.44
N ALA A 264 4.74 3.65 -1.76
CA ALA A 264 5.90 2.81 -2.02
C ALA A 264 5.78 2.13 -3.38
N ASP A 265 6.91 1.77 -3.97
CA ASP A 265 7.00 0.82 -5.07
C ASP A 265 7.95 -0.32 -4.69
N THR A 266 7.77 -1.48 -5.26
CA THR A 266 8.54 -2.67 -4.94
C THR A 266 9.14 -3.29 -6.19
N GLN A 267 10.41 -3.73 -6.09
CA GLN A 267 11.07 -4.40 -7.20
C GLN A 267 11.77 -5.66 -6.74
N ILE A 268 11.60 -6.73 -7.51
CA ILE A 268 12.32 -7.99 -7.34
C ILE A 268 13.29 -8.17 -8.50
N PHE A 269 14.55 -8.39 -8.16
CA PHE A 269 15.62 -8.64 -9.12
C PHE A 269 16.10 -10.07 -9.01
N GLN A 270 16.27 -10.77 -10.14
CA GLN A 270 16.93 -12.06 -10.15
C GLN A 270 18.44 -11.86 -10.00
N THR A 271 19.04 -12.52 -9.02
CA THR A 271 20.48 -12.43 -8.78
C THR A 271 21.30 -13.17 -9.85
N GLY A 272 22.60 -12.84 -9.93
CA GLY A 272 23.49 -13.43 -10.92
C GLY A 272 23.38 -12.83 -12.32
N LEU A 273 22.57 -11.81 -12.52
CA LEU A 273 22.56 -11.03 -13.75
C LEU A 273 23.69 -9.98 -13.73
N PRO A 274 24.37 -9.72 -14.88
CA PRO A 274 25.42 -8.71 -14.94
C PRO A 274 24.89 -7.32 -14.53
N GLY A 275 25.56 -6.69 -13.57
CA GLY A 275 25.22 -5.34 -13.09
C GLY A 275 24.21 -5.30 -11.95
N LEU A 276 23.71 -6.43 -11.48
CA LEU A 276 22.94 -6.50 -10.25
C LEU A 276 23.86 -6.75 -9.04
N PRO A 277 23.52 -6.19 -7.87
CA PRO A 277 24.28 -6.47 -6.65
C PRO A 277 24.22 -7.95 -6.31
N ASP A 278 25.31 -8.43 -5.75
CA ASP A 278 25.37 -9.74 -5.11
C ASP A 278 24.57 -9.63 -3.80
N ASN A 279 23.50 -10.40 -3.64
CA ASN A 279 22.73 -10.31 -2.41
C ASN A 279 23.53 -10.87 -1.23
N SER A 280 23.43 -10.25 -0.08
CA SER A 280 24.21 -10.56 1.12
C SER A 280 23.92 -11.95 1.70
N PHE A 281 22.78 -12.54 1.36
CA PHE A 281 22.32 -13.84 1.87
C PHE A 281 22.48 -14.97 0.88
N GLY A 282 22.92 -14.69 -0.37
CA GLY A 282 23.17 -15.72 -1.39
C GLY A 282 21.90 -16.34 -1.97
N GLY A 283 20.76 -15.66 -1.84
CA GLY A 283 19.50 -16.06 -2.47
C GLY A 283 19.51 -15.92 -4.00
N ALA A 284 18.46 -16.38 -4.64
CA ALA A 284 18.30 -16.28 -6.09
C ALA A 284 17.67 -14.96 -6.55
N TRP A 285 17.32 -14.10 -5.64
CA TRP A 285 16.68 -12.81 -5.88
C TRP A 285 17.23 -11.74 -4.93
N ASP A 286 16.98 -10.50 -5.25
CA ASP A 286 17.21 -9.32 -4.44
C ASP A 286 15.92 -8.49 -4.52
N GLY A 287 15.45 -7.94 -3.42
CA GLY A 287 14.19 -7.21 -3.38
C GLY A 287 14.32 -5.87 -2.69
N ARG A 288 13.67 -4.86 -3.24
CA ARG A 288 13.74 -3.50 -2.74
C ARG A 288 12.37 -2.87 -2.62
N ILE A 289 12.22 -2.05 -1.59
CA ILE A 289 11.10 -1.13 -1.40
C ILE A 289 11.64 0.27 -1.61
N TYR A 290 11.02 1.03 -2.49
CA TYR A 290 11.26 2.46 -2.71
C TYR A 290 10.14 3.24 -2.04
N LEU A 291 10.41 3.78 -0.86
CA LEU A 291 9.40 4.38 0.02
C LEU A 291 9.54 5.90 0.02
N SER A 292 8.50 6.61 -0.37
CA SER A 292 8.41 8.04 -0.14
C SER A 292 8.00 8.32 1.32
N SER A 293 8.60 9.33 1.92
CA SER A 293 8.34 9.67 3.33
C SER A 293 8.29 11.19 3.51
N TYR A 294 7.27 11.82 3.01
CA TYR A 294 7.03 13.27 3.10
C TYR A 294 8.33 14.12 3.17
N HIS A 295 8.58 14.79 4.30
CA HIS A 295 9.77 15.64 4.50
C HIS A 295 11.06 14.83 4.73
N ALA A 296 10.95 13.52 4.97
CA ALA A 296 12.12 12.65 5.12
C ALA A 296 12.67 12.12 3.78
N GLY A 297 12.01 12.41 2.66
CA GLY A 297 12.52 12.06 1.34
C GLY A 297 12.23 10.63 0.90
N LEU A 298 13.09 10.09 0.02
CA LEU A 298 13.06 8.70 -0.44
C LEU A 298 13.90 7.83 0.50
N TRP A 299 13.38 6.64 0.81
CA TRP A 299 14.11 5.57 1.49
C TRP A 299 14.08 4.31 0.65
N VAL A 300 15.21 3.61 0.57
CA VAL A 300 15.32 2.34 -0.13
C VAL A 300 15.65 1.26 0.88
N ILE A 301 14.79 0.25 0.96
CA ILE A 301 14.81 -0.79 1.98
C ILE A 301 15.04 -2.13 1.30
N ASP A 302 15.96 -2.93 1.83
CA ASP A 302 16.26 -4.28 1.41
C ASP A 302 15.25 -5.26 2.01
N ILE A 303 14.50 -5.95 1.14
CA ILE A 303 13.42 -6.86 1.58
C ILE A 303 14.00 -8.11 2.26
N GLU A 304 15.10 -8.67 1.75
CA GLU A 304 15.70 -9.87 2.34
C GLU A 304 16.18 -9.62 3.77
N THR A 305 16.86 -8.48 3.97
CA THR A 305 17.29 -8.08 5.32
C THR A 305 16.11 -7.90 6.24
N LEU A 306 15.05 -7.20 5.79
CA LEU A 306 13.83 -6.98 6.57
C LEU A 306 13.15 -8.30 6.96
N MET A 307 13.07 -9.25 6.02
CA MET A 307 12.55 -10.60 6.30
C MET A 307 13.42 -11.36 7.29
N PHE A 308 14.75 -11.30 7.16
CA PHE A 308 15.67 -11.96 8.08
C PHE A 308 15.56 -11.40 9.51
N GLU A 309 15.44 -10.08 9.64
CA GLU A 309 15.22 -9.39 10.92
C GLU A 309 13.91 -9.86 11.58
N GLY A 310 12.84 -10.01 10.80
CA GLY A 310 11.57 -10.55 11.27
C GLY A 310 11.70 -11.95 11.88
N LEU A 311 12.45 -12.85 11.22
CA LEU A 311 12.71 -14.20 11.75
C LEU A 311 13.52 -14.21 13.05
N GLN A 312 14.42 -13.26 13.23
CA GLN A 312 15.25 -13.17 14.43
C GLN A 312 14.53 -12.54 15.62
N ASN A 313 13.26 -12.11 15.45
CA ASN A 313 12.53 -11.30 16.43
C ASN A 313 13.36 -10.10 16.93
N ILE A 314 14.15 -9.51 16.03
CA ILE A 314 14.94 -8.34 16.36
C ILE A 314 13.98 -7.21 16.70
N ASN A 315 14.20 -6.56 17.84
CA ASN A 315 13.30 -5.53 18.34
C ASN A 315 13.19 -4.39 17.31
N LYS A 316 11.97 -4.01 16.98
CA LYS A 316 11.61 -3.07 15.92
C LYS A 316 12.36 -1.73 15.97
N THR A 317 12.93 -1.34 17.09
CA THR A 317 13.59 -0.05 17.31
C THR A 317 15.08 0.00 16.95
N ASP A 318 15.76 -1.15 16.88
CA ASP A 318 17.23 -1.19 16.68
C ASP A 318 17.66 -1.70 15.29
N ALA A 319 16.74 -2.29 14.53
CA ALA A 319 17.02 -3.07 13.33
C ALA A 319 16.89 -2.28 12.00
N HIS A 320 16.20 -1.16 12.02
CA HIS A 320 15.80 -0.45 10.79
C HIS A 320 16.98 0.10 9.97
N ALA A 321 18.11 0.36 10.60
CA ALA A 321 19.30 0.85 9.91
C ALA A 321 19.94 -0.22 9.02
N SER A 322 19.85 -1.52 9.37
CA SER A 322 20.49 -2.59 8.60
C SER A 322 19.74 -2.95 7.33
N SER A 323 18.41 -2.83 7.32
CA SER A 323 17.60 -3.03 6.11
C SER A 323 17.55 -1.81 5.20
N THR A 324 18.00 -0.65 5.66
CA THR A 324 18.07 0.57 4.83
C THR A 324 19.35 0.56 4.01
N ILE A 325 19.22 0.52 2.68
CA ILE A 325 20.36 0.49 1.74
C ILE A 325 20.60 1.81 1.04
N GLY A 326 19.68 2.76 1.13
CA GLY A 326 19.86 4.10 0.56
C GLY A 326 18.78 5.07 0.97
N TYR A 327 19.07 6.34 0.84
CA TYR A 327 18.09 7.40 0.97
C TYR A 327 18.44 8.59 0.07
N HIS A 328 17.45 9.39 -0.26
CA HIS A 328 17.65 10.62 -1.01
C HIS A 328 16.71 11.72 -0.52
N LEU A 329 17.30 12.84 -0.16
CA LEU A 329 16.56 14.06 0.16
C LEU A 329 16.65 15.01 -1.03
N PRO A 330 15.56 15.28 -1.75
CA PRO A 330 15.59 16.19 -2.89
C PRO A 330 16.16 17.57 -2.55
N HIS A 331 16.95 18.09 -3.44
CA HIS A 331 17.61 19.40 -3.29
C HIS A 331 17.71 20.08 -4.66
N GLY A 332 18.02 21.37 -4.71
CA GLY A 332 18.26 22.11 -5.95
C GLY A 332 19.49 21.60 -6.70
N ALA A 333 19.58 21.92 -8.00
CA ALA A 333 20.69 21.49 -8.85
C ALA A 333 22.08 21.95 -8.39
N ASP A 334 22.14 22.96 -7.56
CA ASP A 334 23.35 23.50 -6.93
C ASP A 334 23.63 22.93 -5.53
N GLY A 335 22.84 21.92 -5.10
CA GLY A 335 22.93 21.33 -3.76
C GLY A 335 22.32 22.18 -2.65
N THR A 336 21.64 23.27 -3.00
CA THR A 336 20.93 24.07 -2.00
C THR A 336 19.59 23.43 -1.64
N PRO A 337 19.14 23.54 -0.38
CA PRO A 337 17.80 23.14 -0.02
C PRO A 337 16.75 23.82 -0.90
N LEU A 338 15.69 23.12 -1.22
CA LEU A 338 14.60 23.66 -2.03
C LEU A 338 13.82 24.71 -1.24
N ASP A 339 13.69 25.90 -1.82
CA ASP A 339 12.82 26.95 -1.27
C ASP A 339 11.40 26.75 -1.83
N SER A 340 10.49 26.27 -0.98
CA SER A 340 9.09 26.12 -1.32
C SER A 340 8.26 27.29 -0.81
N SER A 341 8.49 28.49 -1.31
CA SER A 341 7.69 29.66 -0.97
C SER A 341 6.19 29.52 -1.33
N PHE A 342 5.83 28.47 -2.08
CA PHE A 342 4.47 28.25 -2.56
C PHE A 342 3.48 27.84 -1.46
N TYR A 343 3.95 27.15 -0.40
CA TYR A 343 3.07 26.65 0.67
C TYR A 343 3.48 27.09 2.07
N ASP A 344 4.39 28.02 2.22
CA ASP A 344 5.02 28.38 3.51
C ASP A 344 5.69 27.20 4.25
N PHE A 345 5.91 26.06 3.56
CA PHE A 345 6.56 24.86 4.12
C PHE A 345 8.10 24.95 4.15
N GLY A 346 8.64 26.13 3.86
CA GLY A 346 10.07 26.32 3.87
C GLY A 346 10.79 25.57 2.74
N TRP A 347 12.04 25.26 2.92
CA TRP A 347 12.97 24.64 1.95
C TRP A 347 12.91 23.11 1.90
N THR A 348 12.06 22.48 2.70
CA THR A 348 12.00 21.02 2.84
C THR A 348 11.21 20.39 1.71
N PRO A 349 11.67 19.27 1.14
CA PRO A 349 10.89 18.49 0.17
C PRO A 349 9.64 17.93 0.84
N PHE A 350 8.61 17.68 0.02
CA PHE A 350 7.39 17.02 0.45
C PHE A 350 7.06 15.91 -0.55
N LEU A 351 7.73 14.76 -0.37
CA LEU A 351 7.60 13.63 -1.27
C LEU A 351 6.28 12.89 -1.06
N TRP A 352 5.58 12.70 -2.18
CA TRP A 352 4.28 12.04 -2.22
C TRP A 352 4.37 10.60 -2.67
N ALA A 353 5.11 10.33 -3.73
CA ALA A 353 5.27 8.99 -4.30
C ALA A 353 6.68 8.76 -4.81
N ALA A 354 7.06 7.49 -4.82
CA ALA A 354 8.29 6.98 -5.43
C ALA A 354 7.91 5.79 -6.32
N GLU A 355 8.36 5.81 -7.59
CA GLU A 355 8.10 4.78 -8.57
C GLU A 355 9.44 4.37 -9.20
N TYR A 356 9.77 3.09 -9.19
CA TYR A 356 10.97 2.57 -9.83
C TYR A 356 10.67 2.10 -11.26
N HIS A 357 11.50 2.53 -12.21
CA HIS A 357 11.41 2.05 -13.59
C HIS A 357 12.77 2.11 -14.28
N ASP A 358 13.18 0.99 -14.90
CA ASP A 358 14.39 0.88 -15.72
C ASP A 358 15.67 1.42 -15.07
N GLY A 359 15.90 1.16 -13.78
CA GLY A 359 17.11 1.57 -13.08
C GLY A 359 17.05 2.96 -12.47
N TYR A 360 15.94 3.64 -12.57
CA TYR A 360 15.70 4.97 -12.00
C TYR A 360 14.49 4.97 -11.09
N THR A 361 14.52 5.79 -10.06
CA THR A 361 13.37 6.08 -9.20
C THR A 361 12.84 7.48 -9.51
N TYR A 362 11.56 7.55 -9.82
CA TYR A 362 10.84 8.78 -10.11
C TYR A 362 10.13 9.24 -8.84
N LEU A 363 10.46 10.44 -8.36
CA LEU A 363 9.96 10.98 -7.11
C LEU A 363 9.00 12.13 -7.39
N SER A 364 7.77 12.00 -6.95
CA SER A 364 6.78 13.09 -6.98
C SER A 364 6.89 13.93 -5.72
N CYS A 365 7.25 15.19 -5.86
CA CYS A 365 7.31 16.14 -4.76
C CYS A 365 6.25 17.21 -4.94
N ILE A 366 5.37 17.40 -3.94
CA ILE A 366 4.28 18.39 -4.01
C ILE A 366 4.83 19.79 -4.19
N THR A 367 5.93 20.11 -3.51
CA THR A 367 6.45 21.47 -3.44
C THR A 367 7.38 21.82 -4.60
N SER A 368 8.05 20.85 -5.22
CA SER A 368 9.13 21.11 -6.17
C SER A 368 9.09 20.30 -7.46
N GLY A 369 8.10 19.41 -7.62
CA GLY A 369 7.85 18.70 -8.88
C GLY A 369 8.48 17.31 -8.94
N LEU A 370 9.00 16.91 -10.09
CA LEU A 370 9.50 15.57 -10.37
C LEU A 370 11.03 15.52 -10.24
N TYR A 371 11.53 14.55 -9.50
CA TYR A 371 12.94 14.16 -9.48
C TYR A 371 13.11 12.78 -10.09
N ILE A 372 14.27 12.57 -10.72
CA ILE A 372 14.68 11.27 -11.24
C ILE A 372 16.02 10.98 -10.61
N VAL A 373 16.07 9.93 -9.81
CA VAL A 373 17.27 9.52 -9.07
C VAL A 373 17.67 8.10 -9.44
N GLN A 374 18.93 7.79 -9.28
CA GLN A 374 19.46 6.44 -9.44
C GLN A 374 20.12 6.04 -8.13
N LEU A 375 19.80 4.82 -7.65
CA LEU A 375 20.45 4.28 -6.47
C LEU A 375 21.90 3.92 -6.84
N ASP A 376 22.86 4.51 -6.15
CA ASP A 376 24.28 4.12 -6.22
C ASP A 376 24.57 3.14 -5.09
N ILE A 377 24.48 1.87 -5.40
CA ILE A 377 24.69 0.78 -4.43
C ILE A 377 26.15 0.63 -3.98
N ASP A 378 27.09 1.21 -4.72
CA ASP A 378 28.52 1.21 -4.37
C ASP A 378 28.90 2.40 -3.48
N ALA A 379 28.00 3.38 -3.32
CA ALA A 379 28.22 4.51 -2.43
C ALA A 379 28.13 4.09 -0.96
N PRO A 380 29.10 4.42 -0.11
CA PRO A 380 29.00 4.12 1.30
C PRO A 380 27.81 4.86 1.92
N TYR A 381 27.05 4.17 2.76
CA TYR A 381 25.90 4.72 3.47
C TYR A 381 26.31 6.00 4.23
N GLY A 382 25.63 7.12 3.92
CA GLY A 382 25.83 8.40 4.64
C GLY A 382 26.93 9.33 4.10
N THR A 383 27.37 9.19 2.83
CA THR A 383 28.30 10.13 2.18
C THR A 383 27.60 11.24 1.41
#